data_a4b7ad2332935dc72a176df771591f8c
#
_entry.id   a4b7ad2332935dc72a176df771591f8c
#
_cell.length_a   1.000
_cell.length_b   1.000
_cell.length_c   1.000
_cell.angle_alpha   90.00
_cell.angle_beta   90.00
_cell.angle_gamma   90.00
#
_symmetry.space_group_name_H-M   'P 1'
#
loop_
_entity.id
_entity.type
_entity.pdbx_description
1 polymer ?
#
loop_
_entity_poly.entity_id
_entity_poly.type
_entity_poly.pdbx_seq_one_letter_code
_entity_poly.pdbx_strand_id
1 'polypeptide(L)'
;MKRILRIAALFALATAVVPSGATAVEGDLVYVASQSAASVSVIDAGTQEVVATVDLTELGFTPNCKPHHVAVEPDGSHWYVSLIADWRVLKFDRDNNLVGQVEFETPGMLSIDPVNDVLYVGRSMAAVSPPMRIGVIERSSMDIEEVDVFFARPHALMAAREGGRVYTASLAENRMAAVEPAEEVLELVDVPGNLHTFVQFALSPDGQTLVAGGQMSGEILVFDVSDPLQPELKQSLSIGGHPWHPVYSPDGGTIYFPQRTSNAVAVIDTASWEVRDTITGGGLVEPHGSAISADGRWLYVSGRNTSGEYGETPEGATPMGTLNIIDTQSGEVAGVVDVPAYAAGVGAATR
;
A
#
# COMPACT_ATOMS: atom_id res chain seq x y z
N MET A 1 80.58 18.68 19.91
CA MET A 1 79.92 17.64 19.09
C MET A 1 78.69 17.22 19.86
N LYS A 2 77.51 17.75 19.49
CA LYS A 2 76.18 17.37 20.09
C LYS A 2 75.47 16.51 19.08
N ARG A 3 75.17 15.21 19.42
CA ARG A 3 74.34 14.29 18.62
C ARG A 3 72.91 14.61 18.91
N ILE A 4 72.17 14.92 17.85
CA ILE A 4 70.70 15.07 17.86
C ILE A 4 70.05 13.70 17.55
N LEU A 5 69.34 13.18 18.52
CA LEU A 5 68.55 11.96 18.39
C LEU A 5 67.21 12.33 17.71
N ARG A 6 66.93 11.81 16.51
CA ARG A 6 65.63 11.94 15.86
C ARG A 6 64.79 10.74 16.28
N ILE A 7 63.72 11.00 17.01
CA ILE A 7 62.66 10.02 17.30
C ILE A 7 61.68 10.08 16.15
N ALA A 8 61.58 8.97 15.39
CA ALA A 8 60.54 8.80 14.40
C ALA A 8 59.29 8.22 15.09
N ALA A 9 58.22 8.97 15.15
CA ALA A 9 56.93 8.51 15.61
C ALA A 9 56.26 7.75 14.45
N LEU A 10 56.05 6.44 14.62
CA LEU A 10 55.21 5.63 13.72
C LEU A 10 53.75 5.89 14.10
N PHE A 11 53.01 6.53 13.24
CA PHE A 11 51.53 6.54 13.30
C PHE A 11 51.01 5.26 12.69
N ALA A 12 50.50 4.37 13.52
CA ALA A 12 49.72 3.23 13.08
C ALA A 12 48.32 3.72 12.68
N LEU A 13 48.02 3.69 11.37
CA LEU A 13 46.66 3.92 10.84
C LEU A 13 45.85 2.67 11.15
N ALA A 14 44.99 2.75 12.16
CA ALA A 14 43.98 1.70 12.39
C ALA A 14 42.87 1.91 11.34
N THR A 15 42.87 1.08 10.31
CA THR A 15 41.71 0.92 9.41
C THR A 15 40.61 0.22 10.19
N ALA A 16 39.60 0.97 10.59
CA ALA A 16 38.34 0.38 11.05
C ALA A 16 37.72 -0.38 9.89
N VAL A 17 37.75 -1.71 9.94
CA VAL A 17 36.95 -2.57 9.08
C VAL A 17 35.52 -2.44 9.58
N VAL A 18 34.71 -1.66 8.87
CA VAL A 18 33.27 -1.69 9.02
C VAL A 18 32.83 -3.05 8.52
N PRO A 19 32.15 -3.90 9.31
CA PRO A 19 31.61 -5.13 8.80
C PRO A 19 30.47 -4.79 7.83
N SER A 20 30.73 -4.82 6.53
CA SER A 20 29.72 -4.91 5.50
C SER A 20 29.18 -6.34 5.52
N GLY A 21 28.17 -6.56 6.33
CA GLY A 21 27.47 -7.81 6.48
C GLY A 21 26.00 -7.53 6.73
N ALA A 22 25.35 -6.86 5.77
CA ALA A 22 23.90 -7.04 5.64
C ALA A 22 23.68 -8.46 5.17
N THR A 23 23.43 -9.40 6.09
CA THR A 23 22.89 -10.70 5.76
C THR A 23 21.53 -10.44 5.11
N ALA A 24 21.34 -10.94 3.86
CA ALA A 24 20.04 -10.93 3.22
C ALA A 24 19.02 -11.52 4.19
N VAL A 25 17.97 -10.76 4.50
CA VAL A 25 16.88 -11.23 5.35
C VAL A 25 16.13 -12.30 4.56
N GLU A 26 16.25 -13.58 4.96
CA GLU A 26 15.50 -14.69 4.40
C GLU A 26 14.11 -14.70 5.05
N GLY A 27 13.16 -13.95 4.49
CA GLY A 27 11.78 -13.89 4.96
C GLY A 27 10.93 -12.99 4.07
N ASP A 28 9.62 -13.07 4.19
CA ASP A 28 8.71 -12.13 3.56
C ASP A 28 8.86 -10.77 4.23
N LEU A 29 9.25 -9.76 3.46
CA LEU A 29 9.33 -8.39 3.94
C LEU A 29 7.99 -7.69 3.72
N VAL A 30 7.50 -7.06 4.77
CA VAL A 30 6.30 -6.23 4.77
C VAL A 30 6.69 -4.78 4.99
N TYR A 31 6.20 -3.90 4.13
CA TYR A 31 6.49 -2.48 4.13
C TYR A 31 5.26 -1.72 4.61
N VAL A 32 5.45 -0.84 5.59
CA VAL A 32 4.35 -0.03 6.17
C VAL A 32 4.69 1.45 6.08
N ALA A 33 3.90 2.20 5.34
CA ALA A 33 4.02 3.65 5.24
C ALA A 33 3.44 4.33 6.49
N SER A 34 4.25 5.12 7.20
CA SER A 34 3.86 5.87 8.40
C SER A 34 3.64 7.35 8.05
N GLN A 35 2.40 7.70 7.74
CA GLN A 35 2.04 8.96 7.08
C GLN A 35 2.36 10.21 7.91
N SER A 36 2.31 10.13 9.25
CA SER A 36 2.60 11.25 10.14
C SER A 36 4.04 11.27 10.64
N ALA A 37 4.86 10.29 10.26
CA ALA A 37 6.25 10.17 10.69
C ALA A 37 7.27 10.24 9.53
N ALA A 38 6.82 10.54 8.31
CA ALA A 38 7.65 10.63 7.11
C ALA A 38 8.60 9.42 6.95
N SER A 39 8.12 8.20 7.22
CA SER A 39 8.96 6.99 7.19
C SER A 39 8.22 5.78 6.62
N VAL A 40 8.99 4.78 6.21
CA VAL A 40 8.49 3.45 5.86
C VAL A 40 9.21 2.43 6.73
N SER A 41 8.45 1.63 7.48
CA SER A 41 9.00 0.51 8.25
C SER A 41 9.07 -0.73 7.37
N VAL A 42 10.20 -1.44 7.44
CA VAL A 42 10.41 -2.74 6.81
C VAL A 42 10.40 -3.79 7.90
N ILE A 43 9.46 -4.72 7.83
CA ILE A 43 9.21 -5.73 8.85
C ILE A 43 9.49 -7.11 8.26
N ASP A 44 10.28 -7.92 8.94
CA ASP A 44 10.37 -9.35 8.69
C ASP A 44 9.14 -10.03 9.31
N ALA A 45 8.29 -10.59 8.45
CA ALA A 45 7.04 -11.23 8.90
C ALA A 45 7.27 -12.53 9.69
N GLY A 46 8.38 -13.21 9.45
CA GLY A 46 8.74 -14.45 10.15
C GLY A 46 9.18 -14.21 11.59
N THR A 47 9.96 -13.15 11.82
CA THR A 47 10.41 -12.75 13.17
C THR A 47 9.48 -11.77 13.86
N GLN A 48 8.58 -11.12 13.10
CA GLN A 48 7.68 -10.07 13.56
C GLN A 48 8.43 -8.84 14.11
N GLU A 49 9.59 -8.54 13.54
CA GLU A 49 10.45 -7.43 13.95
C GLU A 49 10.62 -6.40 12.85
N VAL A 50 10.74 -5.14 13.24
CA VAL A 50 11.18 -4.07 12.32
C VAL A 50 12.67 -4.26 12.06
N VAL A 51 13.03 -4.63 10.84
CA VAL A 51 14.43 -4.87 10.42
C VAL A 51 15.08 -3.66 9.81
N ALA A 52 14.29 -2.69 9.33
CA ALA A 52 14.76 -1.39 8.86
C ALA A 52 13.65 -0.34 8.96
N THR A 53 14.07 0.92 9.05
CA THR A 53 13.16 2.08 8.90
C THR A 53 13.81 3.03 7.91
N VAL A 54 13.12 3.31 6.82
CA VAL A 54 13.52 4.31 5.84
C VAL A 54 12.98 5.66 6.29
N ASP A 55 13.84 6.52 6.83
CA ASP A 55 13.50 7.90 7.16
C ASP A 55 13.60 8.76 5.89
N LEU A 56 12.46 9.22 5.41
CA LEU A 56 12.38 9.99 4.17
C LEU A 56 12.96 11.40 4.34
N THR A 57 13.08 11.90 5.57
CA THR A 57 13.70 13.19 5.83
C THR A 57 15.22 13.16 5.61
N GLU A 58 15.87 12.02 5.87
CA GLU A 58 17.29 11.81 5.57
C GLU A 58 17.58 11.79 4.07
N LEU A 59 16.55 11.50 3.26
CA LEU A 59 16.62 11.53 1.79
C LEU A 59 16.26 12.92 1.21
N GLY A 60 15.98 13.91 2.07
CA GLY A 60 15.73 15.29 1.70
C GLY A 60 14.24 15.62 1.46
N PHE A 61 13.32 14.73 1.79
CA PHE A 61 11.88 15.01 1.75
C PHE A 61 11.43 15.76 3.01
N THR A 62 10.25 16.40 2.92
CA THR A 62 9.76 17.18 4.06
C THR A 62 9.28 16.27 5.20
N PRO A 63 9.35 16.72 6.47
CA PRO A 63 8.77 15.97 7.59
C PRO A 63 7.26 15.71 7.46
N ASN A 64 6.59 16.42 6.56
CA ASN A 64 5.16 16.26 6.26
C ASN A 64 4.93 15.68 4.86
N CYS A 65 5.88 14.92 4.31
CA CYS A 65 5.78 14.34 2.96
C CYS A 65 4.59 13.37 2.79
N LYS A 66 4.10 12.79 3.89
CA LYS A 66 2.93 11.91 3.95
C LYS A 66 3.06 10.68 3.05
N PRO A 67 3.97 9.73 3.36
CA PRO A 67 3.98 8.45 2.67
C PRO A 67 2.63 7.74 2.86
N HIS A 68 2.05 7.23 1.75
CA HIS A 68 0.65 6.80 1.79
C HIS A 68 0.45 5.36 1.35
N HIS A 69 0.84 5.00 0.15
CA HIS A 69 0.67 3.64 -0.37
C HIS A 69 2.02 3.04 -0.75
N VAL A 70 2.17 1.75 -0.50
CA VAL A 70 3.36 0.99 -0.87
C VAL A 70 2.96 -0.10 -1.86
N ALA A 71 3.69 -0.21 -2.97
CA ALA A 71 3.61 -1.31 -3.91
C ALA A 71 4.97 -2.02 -3.96
N VAL A 72 4.97 -3.35 -3.95
CA VAL A 72 6.18 -4.17 -3.94
C VAL A 72 6.19 -5.05 -5.18
N GLU A 73 7.32 -5.14 -5.88
CA GLU A 73 7.48 -6.07 -7.00
C GLU A 73 7.28 -7.50 -6.52
N PRO A 74 6.63 -8.37 -7.29
CA PRO A 74 6.37 -9.75 -6.88
C PRO A 74 7.62 -10.53 -6.48
N ASP A 75 8.77 -10.23 -7.11
CA ASP A 75 10.07 -10.86 -6.79
C ASP A 75 10.81 -10.18 -5.63
N GLY A 76 10.23 -9.12 -5.06
CA GLY A 76 10.82 -8.31 -3.99
C GLY A 76 12.07 -7.54 -4.41
N SER A 77 12.33 -7.36 -5.71
CA SER A 77 13.52 -6.64 -6.20
C SER A 77 13.44 -5.14 -5.94
N HIS A 78 12.24 -4.58 -6.01
CA HIS A 78 11.98 -3.15 -5.81
C HIS A 78 10.66 -2.93 -5.08
N TRP A 79 10.54 -1.77 -4.46
CA TRP A 79 9.29 -1.29 -3.90
C TRP A 79 9.11 0.21 -4.16
N TYR A 80 7.87 0.65 -4.14
CA TYR A 80 7.48 2.01 -4.48
C TYR A 80 6.63 2.60 -3.35
N VAL A 81 6.76 3.92 -3.13
CA VAL A 81 5.90 4.64 -2.18
C VAL A 81 5.47 5.99 -2.75
N SER A 82 4.18 6.31 -2.54
CA SER A 82 3.62 7.61 -2.89
C SER A 82 3.76 8.59 -1.73
N LEU A 83 4.26 9.81 -1.98
CA LEU A 83 4.38 10.91 -1.03
C LEU A 83 3.36 11.99 -1.36
N ILE A 84 2.23 12.02 -0.64
CA ILE A 84 1.09 12.89 -0.96
C ILE A 84 1.50 14.37 -0.99
N ALA A 85 2.21 14.85 0.05
CA ALA A 85 2.46 16.27 0.23
C ALA A 85 3.70 16.78 -0.49
N ASP A 86 4.66 15.91 -0.79
CA ASP A 86 5.86 16.25 -1.54
C ASP A 86 5.71 15.95 -3.04
N TRP A 87 4.53 15.43 -3.46
CA TRP A 87 4.19 15.17 -4.86
C TRP A 87 5.20 14.29 -5.57
N ARG A 88 5.56 13.17 -4.92
CA ARG A 88 6.54 12.22 -5.45
C ARG A 88 6.02 10.79 -5.39
N VAL A 89 6.42 10.01 -6.38
CA VAL A 89 6.47 8.55 -6.30
C VAL A 89 7.93 8.15 -6.29
N LEU A 90 8.33 7.38 -5.29
CA LEU A 90 9.70 6.94 -5.09
C LEU A 90 9.83 5.47 -5.43
N LYS A 91 10.99 5.07 -5.95
CA LYS A 91 11.39 3.68 -6.21
C LYS A 91 12.61 3.35 -5.38
N PHE A 92 12.54 2.26 -4.63
CA PHE A 92 13.63 1.73 -3.83
C PHE A 92 14.03 0.34 -4.33
N ASP A 93 15.30 -0.02 -4.19
CA ASP A 93 15.76 -1.38 -4.36
C ASP A 93 15.48 -2.24 -3.10
N ARG A 94 15.83 -3.54 -3.17
CA ARG A 94 15.67 -4.49 -2.06
C ARG A 94 16.43 -4.08 -0.79
N ASP A 95 17.55 -3.38 -0.94
CA ASP A 95 18.39 -2.91 0.15
C ASP A 95 17.94 -1.55 0.72
N ASN A 96 16.77 -1.08 0.29
CA ASN A 96 16.15 0.19 0.67
C ASN A 96 16.92 1.43 0.21
N ASN A 97 17.73 1.34 -0.85
CA ASN A 97 18.33 2.51 -1.47
C ASN A 97 17.32 3.17 -2.42
N LEU A 98 17.21 4.50 -2.36
CA LEU A 98 16.43 5.27 -3.33
C LEU A 98 17.12 5.21 -4.70
N VAL A 99 16.48 4.55 -5.68
CA VAL A 99 17.03 4.33 -7.03
C VAL A 99 16.28 5.07 -8.11
N GLY A 100 15.13 5.68 -7.80
CA GLY A 100 14.36 6.49 -8.74
C GLY A 100 13.26 7.28 -8.08
N GLN A 101 12.82 8.35 -8.73
CA GLN A 101 11.69 9.15 -8.31
C GLN A 101 11.08 9.90 -9.48
N VAL A 102 9.78 10.22 -9.37
CA VAL A 102 9.06 11.03 -10.34
C VAL A 102 8.09 11.98 -9.65
N GLU A 103 7.89 13.16 -10.23
CA GLU A 103 6.92 14.13 -9.76
C GLU A 103 5.51 13.77 -10.27
N PHE A 104 4.54 13.78 -9.36
CA PHE A 104 3.14 13.62 -9.65
C PHE A 104 2.30 14.32 -8.57
N GLU A 105 1.41 15.20 -8.95
CA GLU A 105 0.64 16.00 -7.98
C GLU A 105 -0.25 15.13 -7.10
N THR A 106 -0.07 15.22 -5.77
CA THR A 106 -0.86 14.50 -4.75
C THR A 106 -1.06 13.01 -5.03
N PRO A 107 0.01 12.20 -5.21
CA PRO A 107 -0.12 10.78 -5.50
C PRO A 107 -0.87 10.04 -4.38
N GLY A 108 -1.67 9.05 -4.76
CA GLY A 108 -2.44 8.21 -3.85
C GLY A 108 -2.06 6.75 -3.99
N MET A 109 -2.99 5.95 -4.51
CA MET A 109 -2.81 4.51 -4.70
C MET A 109 -1.80 4.22 -5.81
N LEU A 110 -1.09 3.12 -5.66
CA LEU A 110 -0.14 2.57 -6.64
C LEU A 110 -0.59 1.16 -7.02
N SER A 111 -0.43 0.79 -8.28
CA SER A 111 -0.65 -0.58 -8.74
C SER A 111 0.35 -0.96 -9.82
N ILE A 112 1.12 -2.03 -9.57
CA ILE A 112 2.11 -2.56 -10.53
C ILE A 112 1.38 -3.34 -11.61
N ASP A 113 1.68 -3.06 -12.87
CA ASP A 113 1.28 -3.91 -13.98
C ASP A 113 2.04 -5.24 -13.90
N PRO A 114 1.34 -6.39 -13.87
CA PRO A 114 1.98 -7.68 -13.66
C PRO A 114 2.78 -8.20 -14.88
N VAL A 115 2.61 -7.59 -16.05
CA VAL A 115 3.19 -8.04 -17.32
C VAL A 115 4.12 -7.00 -17.91
N ASN A 116 3.71 -5.72 -17.91
CA ASN A 116 4.45 -4.63 -18.52
C ASN A 116 5.31 -3.88 -17.51
N ASP A 117 6.30 -3.15 -17.98
CA ASP A 117 7.18 -2.30 -17.14
C ASP A 117 6.47 -1.01 -16.69
N VAL A 118 5.28 -1.14 -16.11
CA VAL A 118 4.40 -0.01 -15.77
C VAL A 118 3.98 -0.06 -14.30
N LEU A 119 3.98 1.12 -13.67
CA LEU A 119 3.36 1.40 -12.39
C LEU A 119 2.28 2.46 -12.61
N TYR A 120 1.05 2.15 -12.26
CA TYR A 120 -0.04 3.12 -12.27
C TYR A 120 -0.11 3.87 -10.96
N VAL A 121 -0.46 5.18 -11.00
CA VAL A 121 -0.63 6.01 -9.82
C VAL A 121 -1.91 6.84 -9.89
N GLY A 122 -2.74 6.73 -8.85
CA GLY A 122 -3.95 7.53 -8.66
C GLY A 122 -3.71 8.78 -7.82
N ARG A 123 -4.75 9.61 -7.63
CA ARG A 123 -4.69 10.84 -6.82
C ARG A 123 -5.13 10.56 -5.38
N SER A 124 -4.47 11.21 -4.42
CA SER A 124 -4.87 11.14 -3.00
C SER A 124 -6.20 11.82 -2.74
N MET A 125 -6.91 11.36 -1.71
CA MET A 125 -8.10 12.03 -1.20
C MET A 125 -7.82 13.44 -0.63
N ALA A 126 -6.57 13.76 -0.30
CA ALA A 126 -6.16 15.10 0.15
C ALA A 126 -6.14 16.14 -0.97
N ALA A 127 -6.20 15.73 -2.23
CA ALA A 127 -6.19 16.63 -3.37
C ALA A 127 -7.44 17.53 -3.41
N VAL A 128 -7.23 18.84 -3.59
CA VAL A 128 -8.30 19.83 -3.76
C VAL A 128 -8.35 20.20 -5.24
N SER A 129 -9.44 19.83 -5.92
CA SER A 129 -9.62 20.04 -7.36
C SER A 129 -8.44 19.47 -8.20
N PRO A 130 -8.06 18.21 -8.00
CA PRO A 130 -6.94 17.63 -8.74
C PRO A 130 -7.27 17.47 -10.22
N PRO A 131 -6.28 17.33 -11.09
CA PRO A 131 -6.50 16.90 -12.46
C PRO A 131 -7.28 15.57 -12.49
N MET A 132 -8.21 15.45 -13.45
CA MET A 132 -8.98 14.21 -13.69
C MET A 132 -8.12 13.20 -14.47
N ARG A 133 -6.93 12.89 -13.91
CA ARG A 133 -5.89 12.08 -14.55
C ARG A 133 -5.28 11.11 -13.57
N ILE A 134 -4.90 9.96 -14.08
CA ILE A 134 -3.98 9.02 -13.43
C ILE A 134 -2.60 9.11 -14.09
N GLY A 135 -1.55 8.70 -13.38
CA GLY A 135 -0.21 8.59 -13.93
C GLY A 135 0.10 7.16 -14.37
N VAL A 136 0.86 7.05 -15.45
CA VAL A 136 1.42 5.82 -16.02
C VAL A 136 2.94 5.99 -16.00
N ILE A 137 3.62 5.29 -15.11
CA ILE A 137 5.05 5.40 -14.87
C ILE A 137 5.75 4.20 -15.49
N GLU A 138 6.73 4.44 -16.38
CA GLU A 138 7.66 3.40 -16.80
C GLU A 138 8.62 3.09 -15.64
N ARG A 139 8.57 1.87 -15.09
CA ARG A 139 9.30 1.52 -13.87
C ARG A 139 10.82 1.55 -14.01
N SER A 140 11.33 1.26 -15.21
CA SER A 140 12.77 1.24 -15.47
C SER A 140 13.40 2.63 -15.51
N SER A 141 12.72 3.60 -16.12
CA SER A 141 13.20 4.99 -16.30
C SER A 141 12.65 5.95 -15.24
N MET A 142 11.51 5.63 -14.63
CA MET A 142 10.68 6.54 -13.82
C MET A 142 10.11 7.72 -14.63
N ASP A 143 10.03 7.61 -15.95
CA ASP A 143 9.28 8.55 -16.78
C ASP A 143 7.79 8.37 -16.58
N ILE A 144 7.02 9.46 -16.67
CA ILE A 144 5.58 9.44 -16.43
C ILE A 144 4.80 10.09 -17.56
N GLU A 145 3.69 9.47 -17.93
CA GLU A 145 2.63 10.06 -18.73
C GLU A 145 1.35 10.17 -17.89
N GLU A 146 0.53 11.18 -18.17
CA GLU A 146 -0.78 11.34 -17.50
C GLU A 146 -1.91 11.04 -18.47
N VAL A 147 -2.87 10.23 -18.05
CA VAL A 147 -4.04 9.81 -18.84
C VAL A 147 -5.31 10.40 -18.23
N ASP A 148 -6.13 11.08 -19.05
CA ASP A 148 -7.43 11.61 -18.64
C ASP A 148 -8.43 10.49 -18.33
N VAL A 149 -9.14 10.61 -17.18
CA VAL A 149 -10.17 9.66 -16.76
C VAL A 149 -11.56 10.30 -16.64
N PHE A 150 -11.68 11.62 -16.88
CA PHE A 150 -12.90 12.40 -17.00
C PHE A 150 -13.84 12.37 -15.77
N PHE A 151 -13.33 12.07 -14.58
CA PHE A 151 -14.02 12.24 -13.31
C PHE A 151 -13.09 12.78 -12.23
N ALA A 152 -13.67 13.42 -11.22
CA ALA A 152 -12.93 14.04 -10.14
C ALA A 152 -12.30 12.99 -9.21
N ARG A 153 -11.10 13.27 -8.69
CA ARG A 153 -10.44 12.51 -7.62
C ARG A 153 -10.30 11.00 -7.92
N PRO A 154 -9.64 10.60 -9.02
CA PRO A 154 -9.37 9.20 -9.31
C PRO A 154 -8.42 8.62 -8.25
N HIS A 155 -8.93 7.74 -7.39
CA HIS A 155 -8.19 7.24 -6.23
C HIS A 155 -8.01 5.73 -6.24
N ALA A 156 -9.11 4.96 -6.17
CA ALA A 156 -9.03 3.50 -6.26
C ALA A 156 -8.35 3.09 -7.57
N LEU A 157 -7.42 2.14 -7.50
CA LEU A 157 -6.58 1.80 -8.64
C LEU A 157 -6.18 0.32 -8.58
N MET A 158 -6.37 -0.42 -9.69
CA MET A 158 -5.98 -1.83 -9.80
C MET A 158 -5.59 -2.17 -11.24
N ALA A 159 -4.37 -2.64 -11.44
CA ALA A 159 -3.93 -3.19 -12.72
C ALA A 159 -4.62 -4.53 -13.03
N ALA A 160 -4.99 -4.75 -14.28
CA ALA A 160 -5.53 -6.02 -14.74
C ALA A 160 -4.47 -7.13 -14.74
N ARG A 161 -4.89 -8.38 -14.59
CA ARG A 161 -3.98 -9.55 -14.51
C ARG A 161 -3.23 -9.81 -15.81
N GLU A 162 -3.86 -9.53 -16.94
CA GLU A 162 -3.25 -9.67 -18.27
C GLU A 162 -2.29 -8.53 -18.61
N GLY A 163 -2.22 -7.48 -17.79
CA GLY A 163 -1.43 -6.28 -18.04
C GLY A 163 -2.05 -5.33 -19.06
N GLY A 164 -1.44 -4.17 -19.23
CA GLY A 164 -1.83 -3.16 -20.24
C GLY A 164 -3.09 -2.37 -19.89
N ARG A 165 -3.77 -2.72 -18.80
CA ARG A 165 -5.02 -2.07 -18.37
C ARG A 165 -5.01 -1.76 -16.89
N VAL A 166 -5.74 -0.71 -16.52
CA VAL A 166 -5.99 -0.33 -15.13
C VAL A 166 -7.45 0.05 -14.92
N TYR A 167 -8.01 -0.42 -13.82
CA TYR A 167 -9.30 0.05 -13.29
C TYR A 167 -9.05 1.17 -12.30
N THR A 168 -9.82 2.25 -12.40
CA THR A 168 -9.76 3.37 -11.45
C THR A 168 -11.15 3.88 -11.11
N ALA A 169 -11.34 4.45 -9.92
CA ALA A 169 -12.64 5.00 -9.51
C ALA A 169 -12.50 6.26 -8.66
N SER A 170 -13.57 7.03 -8.65
CA SER A 170 -13.66 8.34 -7.98
C SER A 170 -13.93 8.23 -6.49
N LEU A 171 -13.31 9.14 -5.71
CA LEU A 171 -13.72 9.40 -4.34
C LEU A 171 -14.95 10.32 -4.23
N ALA A 172 -15.28 11.06 -5.30
CA ALA A 172 -16.27 12.12 -5.27
C ALA A 172 -17.55 11.80 -6.03
N GLU A 173 -17.49 10.82 -6.92
CA GLU A 173 -18.57 10.44 -7.83
C GLU A 173 -18.74 8.93 -7.83
N ASN A 174 -19.97 8.45 -8.11
CA ASN A 174 -20.19 7.00 -8.33
C ASN A 174 -19.80 6.62 -9.75
N ARG A 175 -18.51 6.76 -10.06
CA ARG A 175 -17.97 6.50 -11.39
C ARG A 175 -16.62 5.79 -11.32
N MET A 176 -16.44 4.85 -12.23
CA MET A 176 -15.17 4.16 -12.46
C MET A 176 -14.83 4.16 -13.94
N ALA A 177 -13.59 3.82 -14.25
CA ALA A 177 -13.11 3.62 -15.62
C ALA A 177 -12.27 2.35 -15.73
N ALA A 178 -12.37 1.70 -16.88
CA ALA A 178 -11.39 0.76 -17.42
C ALA A 178 -10.56 1.52 -18.46
N VAL A 179 -9.22 1.53 -18.30
CA VAL A 179 -8.30 2.33 -19.11
C VAL A 179 -7.22 1.44 -19.68
N GLU A 180 -7.02 1.50 -21.00
CA GLU A 180 -5.89 0.91 -21.71
C GLU A 180 -5.02 2.05 -22.27
N PRO A 181 -4.01 2.51 -21.54
CA PRO A 181 -3.26 3.70 -21.90
C PRO A 181 -2.56 3.60 -23.25
N ALA A 182 -1.96 2.45 -23.57
CA ALA A 182 -1.22 2.26 -24.82
C ALA A 182 -2.11 2.27 -26.08
N GLU A 183 -3.38 1.90 -25.92
CA GLU A 183 -4.37 1.85 -27.01
C GLU A 183 -5.24 3.12 -27.05
N GLU A 184 -5.03 4.05 -26.12
CA GLU A 184 -5.84 5.27 -25.92
C GLU A 184 -7.36 4.95 -25.74
N VAL A 185 -7.67 3.79 -25.10
CA VAL A 185 -9.03 3.36 -24.84
C VAL A 185 -9.41 3.65 -23.39
N LEU A 186 -10.59 4.22 -23.22
CA LEU A 186 -11.20 4.46 -21.90
C LEU A 186 -12.69 4.20 -21.98
N GLU A 187 -13.18 3.35 -21.06
CA GLU A 187 -14.60 3.08 -20.87
C GLU A 187 -15.04 3.55 -19.49
N LEU A 188 -16.06 4.41 -19.45
CA LEU A 188 -16.63 4.95 -18.22
C LEU A 188 -17.82 4.14 -17.77
N VAL A 189 -17.88 3.81 -16.50
CA VAL A 189 -18.99 3.08 -15.88
C VAL A 189 -19.57 3.91 -14.74
N ASP A 190 -20.85 4.28 -14.87
CA ASP A 190 -21.62 4.90 -13.80
C ASP A 190 -22.14 3.80 -12.86
N VAL A 191 -21.85 3.96 -11.55
CA VAL A 191 -22.22 2.97 -10.53
C VAL A 191 -23.47 3.46 -9.79
N PRO A 192 -24.56 2.68 -9.77
CA PRO A 192 -25.80 3.09 -9.11
C PRO A 192 -25.67 3.12 -7.58
N GLY A 193 -26.58 3.79 -6.90
CA GLY A 193 -26.70 3.79 -5.44
C GLY A 193 -26.32 5.11 -4.78
N ASN A 194 -26.14 5.06 -3.46
CA ASN A 194 -25.67 6.20 -2.67
C ASN A 194 -24.19 6.49 -3.01
N LEU A 195 -23.70 7.67 -2.60
CA LEU A 195 -22.28 7.98 -2.80
C LEU A 195 -21.41 6.94 -2.09
N HIS A 196 -20.62 6.19 -2.88
CA HIS A 196 -19.79 5.11 -2.37
C HIS A 196 -18.46 5.63 -1.80
N THR A 197 -17.80 6.56 -2.48
CA THR A 197 -16.43 7.00 -2.16
C THR A 197 -15.47 5.80 -2.25
N PHE A 198 -15.08 5.44 -3.47
CA PHE A 198 -14.24 4.28 -3.73
C PHE A 198 -12.81 4.47 -3.25
N VAL A 199 -12.42 3.76 -2.19
CA VAL A 199 -11.08 3.91 -1.60
C VAL A 199 -10.05 3.03 -2.30
N GLN A 200 -10.34 1.73 -2.50
CA GLN A 200 -9.43 0.82 -3.18
C GLN A 200 -10.19 -0.38 -3.75
N PHE A 201 -9.56 -1.00 -4.74
CA PHE A 201 -10.00 -2.24 -5.37
C PHE A 201 -9.18 -3.45 -4.91
N ALA A 202 -9.78 -4.65 -5.08
CA ALA A 202 -9.05 -5.91 -5.20
C ALA A 202 -9.56 -6.66 -6.42
N LEU A 203 -8.65 -7.29 -7.15
CA LEU A 203 -8.95 -8.12 -8.30
C LEU A 203 -8.73 -9.59 -7.94
N SER A 204 -9.69 -10.45 -8.27
CA SER A 204 -9.59 -11.89 -8.04
C SER A 204 -8.36 -12.49 -8.74
N PRO A 205 -7.83 -13.61 -8.23
CA PRO A 205 -6.64 -14.25 -8.83
C PRO A 205 -6.85 -14.68 -10.30
N ASP A 206 -8.07 -14.98 -10.69
CA ASP A 206 -8.42 -15.31 -12.09
C ASP A 206 -8.65 -14.07 -12.98
N GLY A 207 -8.62 -12.86 -12.40
CA GLY A 207 -8.78 -11.61 -13.11
C GLY A 207 -10.21 -11.29 -13.55
N GLN A 208 -11.24 -12.07 -13.13
CA GLN A 208 -12.59 -11.91 -13.63
C GLN A 208 -13.53 -11.14 -12.69
N THR A 209 -13.17 -10.98 -11.43
CA THR A 209 -13.97 -10.28 -10.43
C THR A 209 -13.19 -9.15 -9.78
N LEU A 210 -13.68 -7.93 -9.95
CA LEU A 210 -13.14 -6.73 -9.27
C LEU A 210 -14.05 -6.36 -8.11
N VAL A 211 -13.49 -6.11 -6.94
CA VAL A 211 -14.26 -5.71 -5.76
C VAL A 211 -13.80 -4.36 -5.26
N ALA A 212 -14.74 -3.49 -4.93
CA ALA A 212 -14.50 -2.14 -4.43
C ALA A 212 -15.07 -1.93 -3.03
N GLY A 213 -14.33 -1.22 -2.17
CA GLY A 213 -14.86 -0.71 -0.91
C GLY A 213 -15.50 0.66 -1.10
N GLY A 214 -16.77 0.79 -0.73
CA GLY A 214 -17.51 2.05 -0.67
C GLY A 214 -17.50 2.64 0.73
N GLN A 215 -16.53 3.50 1.03
CA GLN A 215 -16.36 4.04 2.37
C GLN A 215 -17.64 4.69 2.93
N MET A 216 -18.29 5.54 2.15
CA MET A 216 -19.45 6.30 2.63
C MET A 216 -20.75 5.49 2.60
N SER A 217 -20.90 4.57 1.66
CA SER A 217 -22.08 3.70 1.61
C SER A 217 -22.02 2.56 2.63
N GLY A 218 -20.82 2.18 3.09
CA GLY A 218 -20.63 0.99 3.92
C GLY A 218 -20.83 -0.31 3.16
N GLU A 219 -20.75 -0.25 1.84
CA GLU A 219 -20.96 -1.40 0.94
C GLU A 219 -19.66 -1.86 0.32
N ILE A 220 -19.58 -3.12 0.00
CA ILE A 220 -18.66 -3.63 -1.01
C ILE A 220 -19.43 -3.86 -2.30
N LEU A 221 -18.80 -3.51 -3.41
CA LEU A 221 -19.38 -3.64 -4.74
C LEU A 221 -18.59 -4.68 -5.52
N VAL A 222 -19.29 -5.61 -6.14
CA VAL A 222 -18.70 -6.74 -6.87
C VAL A 222 -18.99 -6.56 -8.36
N PHE A 223 -17.93 -6.40 -9.13
CA PHE A 223 -18.01 -6.22 -10.58
C PHE A 223 -17.51 -7.47 -11.30
N ASP A 224 -18.22 -7.88 -12.31
CA ASP A 224 -17.72 -8.79 -13.35
C ASP A 224 -16.86 -7.97 -14.32
N VAL A 225 -15.62 -8.39 -14.49
CA VAL A 225 -14.67 -7.81 -15.43
C VAL A 225 -14.13 -8.84 -16.42
N SER A 226 -14.92 -9.91 -16.66
CA SER A 226 -14.58 -10.91 -17.68
C SER A 226 -14.61 -10.33 -19.10
N ASP A 227 -15.45 -9.30 -19.35
CA ASP A 227 -15.23 -8.32 -20.42
C ASP A 227 -14.51 -7.12 -19.81
N PRO A 228 -13.20 -7.03 -20.01
CA PRO A 228 -12.39 -6.13 -19.22
C PRO A 228 -12.59 -4.64 -19.51
N LEU A 229 -13.21 -4.30 -20.64
CA LEU A 229 -13.60 -2.91 -20.97
C LEU A 229 -15.04 -2.58 -20.57
N GLN A 230 -15.81 -3.57 -20.11
CA GLN A 230 -17.20 -3.37 -19.69
C GLN A 230 -17.45 -3.91 -18.27
N PRO A 231 -16.82 -3.31 -17.22
CA PRO A 231 -17.10 -3.69 -15.86
C PRO A 231 -18.59 -3.63 -15.54
N GLU A 232 -19.19 -4.74 -15.12
CA GLU A 232 -20.63 -4.84 -14.82
C GLU A 232 -20.83 -5.07 -13.32
N LEU A 233 -21.56 -4.16 -12.64
CA LEU A 233 -21.93 -4.38 -11.24
C LEU A 233 -22.90 -5.56 -11.14
N LYS A 234 -22.47 -6.64 -10.49
CA LYS A 234 -23.28 -7.84 -10.27
C LYS A 234 -24.08 -7.78 -8.98
N GLN A 235 -23.44 -7.26 -7.91
CA GLN A 235 -24.10 -7.14 -6.62
C GLN A 235 -23.37 -6.15 -5.71
N SER A 236 -24.07 -5.74 -4.65
CA SER A 236 -23.47 -5.05 -3.51
C SER A 236 -23.82 -5.77 -2.21
N LEU A 237 -22.91 -5.68 -1.23
CA LEU A 237 -23.07 -6.28 0.09
C LEU A 237 -22.84 -5.19 1.13
N SER A 238 -23.85 -4.93 1.96
CA SER A 238 -23.73 -3.95 3.06
C SER A 238 -23.01 -4.61 4.24
N ILE A 239 -21.80 -4.14 4.56
CA ILE A 239 -21.02 -4.63 5.70
C ILE A 239 -20.78 -3.55 6.77
N GLY A 240 -21.10 -2.28 6.46
CA GLY A 240 -20.83 -1.16 7.37
C GLY A 240 -19.34 -0.89 7.57
N GLY A 241 -19.03 -0.18 8.67
CA GLY A 241 -17.65 -0.05 9.16
C GLY A 241 -16.66 0.75 8.29
N HIS A 242 -17.11 1.43 7.24
CA HIS A 242 -16.26 2.10 6.25
C HIS A 242 -15.20 1.13 5.68
N PRO A 243 -15.59 0.23 4.73
CA PRO A 243 -14.67 -0.73 4.13
C PRO A 243 -13.59 -0.02 3.30
N TRP A 244 -12.32 -0.42 3.54
CA TRP A 244 -11.17 0.25 2.93
C TRP A 244 -10.41 -0.67 1.99
N HIS A 245 -9.14 -0.99 2.25
CA HIS A 245 -8.25 -1.68 1.30
C HIS A 245 -8.48 -3.20 1.32
N PRO A 246 -9.24 -3.76 0.38
CA PRO A 246 -9.46 -5.20 0.32
C PRO A 246 -8.24 -5.97 -0.18
N VAL A 247 -8.18 -7.25 0.18
CA VAL A 247 -7.24 -8.20 -0.41
C VAL A 247 -7.87 -9.59 -0.53
N TYR A 248 -7.70 -10.24 -1.68
CA TYR A 248 -8.09 -11.63 -1.89
C TYR A 248 -7.09 -12.60 -1.28
N SER A 249 -7.58 -13.75 -0.80
CA SER A 249 -6.73 -14.93 -0.64
C SER A 249 -6.19 -15.41 -1.99
N PRO A 250 -4.99 -16.03 -2.03
CA PRO A 250 -4.39 -16.49 -3.29
C PRO A 250 -5.22 -17.51 -4.07
N ASP A 251 -6.08 -18.28 -3.37
CA ASP A 251 -7.01 -19.22 -3.99
C ASP A 251 -8.32 -18.56 -4.48
N GLY A 252 -8.51 -17.26 -4.19
CA GLY A 252 -9.70 -16.51 -4.54
C GLY A 252 -10.95 -16.82 -3.73
N GLY A 253 -10.90 -17.79 -2.80
CA GLY A 253 -12.07 -18.25 -2.03
C GLY A 253 -12.49 -17.29 -0.91
N THR A 254 -11.63 -16.35 -0.52
CA THR A 254 -11.89 -15.39 0.54
C THR A 254 -11.42 -14.01 0.15
N ILE A 255 -12.15 -12.99 0.60
CA ILE A 255 -11.68 -11.61 0.55
C ILE A 255 -11.74 -10.99 1.94
N TYR A 256 -10.71 -10.26 2.32
CA TYR A 256 -10.57 -9.56 3.59
C TYR A 256 -10.78 -8.07 3.39
N PHE A 257 -11.67 -7.47 4.18
CA PHE A 257 -11.97 -6.05 4.14
C PHE A 257 -11.71 -5.38 5.50
N PRO A 258 -10.63 -4.61 5.62
CA PRO A 258 -10.46 -3.72 6.77
C PRO A 258 -11.64 -2.74 6.89
N GLN A 259 -12.27 -2.69 8.05
CA GLN A 259 -13.41 -1.83 8.38
C GLN A 259 -12.96 -0.73 9.34
N ARG A 260 -12.63 0.42 8.80
CA ARG A 260 -11.97 1.51 9.53
C ARG A 260 -12.67 1.92 10.82
N THR A 261 -14.00 2.07 10.82
CA THR A 261 -14.75 2.58 11.98
C THR A 261 -15.26 1.48 12.91
N SER A 262 -15.10 0.21 12.51
CA SER A 262 -15.45 -0.94 13.34
C SER A 262 -14.23 -1.54 14.05
N ASN A 263 -13.01 -1.05 13.79
CA ASN A 263 -11.76 -1.61 14.30
C ASN A 263 -11.69 -3.13 14.06
N ALA A 264 -12.00 -3.55 12.84
CA ALA A 264 -12.19 -4.94 12.47
C ALA A 264 -11.75 -5.23 11.04
N VAL A 265 -11.65 -6.51 10.70
CA VAL A 265 -11.53 -7.00 9.33
C VAL A 265 -12.69 -7.97 9.06
N ALA A 266 -13.54 -7.63 8.08
CA ALA A 266 -14.58 -8.55 7.62
C ALA A 266 -13.95 -9.64 6.73
N VAL A 267 -14.33 -10.89 6.98
CA VAL A 267 -13.91 -12.07 6.21
C VAL A 267 -15.10 -12.54 5.40
N ILE A 268 -14.99 -12.47 4.08
CA ILE A 268 -16.11 -12.73 3.16
C ILE A 268 -15.80 -13.95 2.31
N ASP A 269 -16.74 -14.88 2.26
CA ASP A 269 -16.71 -16.01 1.36
C ASP A 269 -17.12 -15.56 -0.05
N THR A 270 -16.27 -15.79 -1.05
CA THR A 270 -16.51 -15.30 -2.42
C THR A 270 -17.47 -16.17 -3.24
N ALA A 271 -17.80 -17.37 -2.78
CA ALA A 271 -18.78 -18.22 -3.44
C ALA A 271 -20.22 -17.84 -3.06
N SER A 272 -20.43 -17.49 -1.78
CA SER A 272 -21.74 -17.07 -1.27
C SER A 272 -21.92 -15.56 -1.20
N TRP A 273 -20.82 -14.80 -1.18
CA TRP A 273 -20.78 -13.35 -0.89
C TRP A 273 -21.39 -13.01 0.48
N GLU A 274 -21.12 -13.83 1.46
CA GLU A 274 -21.56 -13.60 2.84
C GLU A 274 -20.36 -13.31 3.74
N VAL A 275 -20.56 -12.44 4.72
CA VAL A 275 -19.58 -12.24 5.81
C VAL A 275 -19.62 -13.50 6.67
N ARG A 276 -18.57 -14.31 6.61
CA ARG A 276 -18.48 -15.56 7.39
C ARG A 276 -17.84 -15.35 8.76
N ASP A 277 -17.03 -14.29 8.91
CA ASP A 277 -16.33 -13.99 10.15
C ASP A 277 -15.94 -12.50 10.23
N THR A 278 -15.56 -12.05 11.42
CA THR A 278 -15.07 -10.69 11.69
C THR A 278 -13.92 -10.76 12.69
N ILE A 279 -12.72 -10.43 12.23
CA ILE A 279 -11.50 -10.41 13.01
C ILE A 279 -11.40 -9.08 13.77
N THR A 280 -11.15 -9.13 15.06
CA THR A 280 -11.02 -7.96 15.95
C THR A 280 -9.85 -8.13 16.91
N GLY A 281 -9.50 -7.06 17.62
CA GLY A 281 -8.46 -7.09 18.65
C GLY A 281 -7.06 -6.75 18.14
N GLY A 282 -6.04 -7.07 18.92
CA GLY A 282 -4.66 -6.63 18.62
C GLY A 282 -4.58 -5.11 18.50
N GLY A 283 -3.84 -4.66 17.53
CA GLY A 283 -3.68 -3.24 17.14
C GLY A 283 -4.59 -2.80 16.00
N LEU A 284 -5.71 -3.50 15.73
CA LEU A 284 -6.67 -3.18 14.67
C LEU A 284 -7.51 -1.93 15.00
N VAL A 285 -6.84 -0.83 15.32
CA VAL A 285 -7.48 0.47 15.57
C VAL A 285 -7.42 1.31 14.30
N GLU A 286 -8.58 1.66 13.76
CA GLU A 286 -8.75 2.35 12.48
C GLU A 286 -7.97 1.64 11.34
N PRO A 287 -8.22 0.34 11.05
CA PRO A 287 -7.46 -0.41 10.05
C PRO A 287 -7.53 0.26 8.68
N HIS A 288 -6.39 0.22 7.95
CA HIS A 288 -6.25 0.98 6.70
C HIS A 288 -5.77 0.10 5.54
N GLY A 289 -4.48 -0.14 5.41
CA GLY A 289 -3.88 -0.93 4.34
C GLY A 289 -3.89 -2.42 4.67
N SER A 290 -3.94 -3.25 3.64
CA SER A 290 -3.80 -4.70 3.78
C SER A 290 -2.93 -5.29 2.68
N ALA A 291 -2.25 -6.39 3.01
CA ALA A 291 -1.55 -7.27 2.10
C ALA A 291 -1.64 -8.72 2.63
N ILE A 292 -1.35 -9.70 1.79
CA ILE A 292 -1.39 -11.12 2.18
C ILE A 292 -0.11 -11.80 1.72
N SER A 293 0.37 -12.79 2.47
CA SER A 293 1.51 -13.61 2.07
C SER A 293 1.20 -14.46 0.83
N ALA A 294 2.22 -14.84 0.07
CA ALA A 294 2.06 -15.61 -1.15
C ALA A 294 1.35 -16.96 -0.94
N ASP A 295 1.57 -17.59 0.22
CA ASP A 295 0.92 -18.84 0.62
C ASP A 295 -0.49 -18.64 1.20
N GLY A 296 -0.93 -17.38 1.35
CA GLY A 296 -2.22 -17.01 1.92
C GLY A 296 -2.32 -17.20 3.44
N ARG A 297 -1.26 -17.61 4.12
CA ARG A 297 -1.26 -17.93 5.54
C ARG A 297 -1.37 -16.69 6.42
N TRP A 298 -0.71 -15.59 6.02
CA TRP A 298 -0.59 -14.39 6.83
C TRP A 298 -1.25 -13.19 6.15
N LEU A 299 -2.22 -12.60 6.82
CA LEU A 299 -2.82 -11.33 6.44
C LEU A 299 -2.19 -10.21 7.26
N TYR A 300 -1.69 -9.20 6.58
CA TYR A 300 -1.04 -8.02 7.15
C TYR A 300 -1.98 -6.84 7.06
N VAL A 301 -2.31 -6.22 8.21
CA VAL A 301 -3.24 -5.07 8.25
C VAL A 301 -2.65 -3.97 9.10
N SER A 302 -2.49 -2.77 8.54
CA SER A 302 -2.07 -1.60 9.31
C SER A 302 -3.21 -1.06 10.16
N GLY A 303 -2.90 -0.67 11.40
CA GLY A 303 -3.78 0.10 12.29
C GLY A 303 -3.25 1.52 12.43
N ARG A 304 -4.05 2.51 12.07
CA ARG A 304 -3.64 3.93 12.13
C ARG A 304 -3.49 4.43 13.55
N ASN A 305 -4.33 3.93 14.45
CA ASN A 305 -4.37 4.23 15.88
C ASN A 305 -4.35 5.74 16.20
N THR A 306 -5.04 6.55 15.40
CA THR A 306 -5.05 8.01 15.62
C THR A 306 -5.84 8.40 16.88
N SER A 307 -6.75 7.54 17.33
CA SER A 307 -7.48 7.68 18.60
C SER A 307 -6.64 7.35 19.84
N GLY A 308 -5.53 6.61 19.68
CA GLY A 308 -4.69 6.15 20.79
C GLY A 308 -5.35 5.05 21.64
N GLU A 309 -6.28 4.29 21.07
CA GLU A 309 -6.96 3.19 21.77
C GLU A 309 -6.06 1.96 21.96
N TYR A 310 -5.00 1.84 21.15
CA TYR A 310 -4.00 0.77 21.29
C TYR A 310 -2.71 1.32 21.92
N GLY A 311 -2.24 0.62 22.96
CA GLY A 311 -0.99 0.96 23.66
C GLY A 311 -1.11 2.18 24.59
N GLU A 312 -0.05 2.44 25.33
CA GLU A 312 0.05 3.63 26.17
C GLU A 312 0.70 4.76 25.38
N THR A 313 0.01 5.89 25.27
CA THR A 313 0.56 7.10 24.64
C THR A 313 0.87 8.13 25.71
N PRO A 314 2.15 8.52 25.89
CA PRO A 314 2.51 9.60 26.82
C PRO A 314 1.78 10.90 26.48
N GLU A 315 1.49 11.72 27.51
CA GLU A 315 0.82 13.00 27.33
C GLU A 315 1.56 13.89 26.33
N GLY A 316 0.85 14.36 25.31
CA GLY A 316 1.40 15.22 24.24
C GLY A 316 2.16 14.46 23.13
N ALA A 317 2.32 13.13 23.23
CA ALA A 317 2.89 12.33 22.16
C ALA A 317 1.83 11.93 21.12
N THR A 318 2.30 11.60 19.91
CA THR A 318 1.44 11.02 18.87
C THR A 318 1.42 9.50 19.06
N PRO A 319 0.22 8.86 19.05
CA PRO A 319 0.12 7.42 19.16
C PRO A 319 0.93 6.69 18.06
N MET A 320 1.54 5.56 18.42
CA MET A 320 2.16 4.66 17.44
C MET A 320 1.08 4.03 16.58
N GLY A 321 1.38 3.83 15.31
CA GLY A 321 0.61 2.94 14.45
C GLY A 321 1.00 1.48 14.66
N THR A 322 0.32 0.57 14.00
CA THR A 322 0.58 -0.88 14.13
C THR A 322 0.59 -1.57 12.77
N LEU A 323 1.33 -2.69 12.69
CA LEU A 323 1.08 -3.76 11.73
C LEU A 323 0.54 -4.97 12.48
N ASN A 324 -0.67 -5.39 12.13
CA ASN A 324 -1.28 -6.61 12.66
C ASN A 324 -0.97 -7.77 11.72
N ILE A 325 -0.42 -8.86 12.26
CA ILE A 325 -0.13 -10.11 11.56
C ILE A 325 -1.22 -11.10 11.98
N ILE A 326 -2.07 -11.45 11.05
CA ILE A 326 -3.26 -12.26 11.29
C ILE A 326 -3.07 -13.63 10.64
N ASP A 327 -3.27 -14.70 11.42
CA ASP A 327 -3.32 -16.06 10.90
C ASP A 327 -4.68 -16.30 10.24
N THR A 328 -4.69 -16.48 8.93
CA THR A 328 -5.92 -16.66 8.14
C THR A 328 -6.64 -17.98 8.41
N GLN A 329 -5.96 -18.97 8.97
CA GLN A 329 -6.57 -20.27 9.32
C GLN A 329 -7.33 -20.21 10.63
N SER A 330 -6.79 -19.56 11.64
CA SER A 330 -7.47 -19.38 12.93
C SER A 330 -8.38 -18.15 12.98
N GLY A 331 -8.12 -17.16 12.13
CA GLY A 331 -8.79 -15.85 12.18
C GLY A 331 -8.30 -14.99 13.36
N GLU A 332 -7.17 -15.31 13.98
CA GLU A 332 -6.66 -14.59 15.15
C GLU A 332 -5.50 -13.66 14.80
N VAL A 333 -5.38 -12.55 15.53
CA VAL A 333 -4.20 -11.69 15.48
C VAL A 333 -3.06 -12.40 16.20
N ALA A 334 -2.12 -12.94 15.43
CA ALA A 334 -0.98 -13.71 15.93
C ALA A 334 0.16 -12.82 16.42
N GLY A 335 0.25 -11.58 15.92
CA GLY A 335 1.27 -10.62 16.33
C GLY A 335 0.88 -9.20 16.01
N VAL A 336 1.45 -8.26 16.78
CA VAL A 336 1.31 -6.82 16.53
C VAL A 336 2.70 -6.20 16.60
N VAL A 337 3.08 -5.48 15.57
CA VAL A 337 4.34 -4.75 15.49
C VAL A 337 4.04 -3.26 15.54
N ASP A 338 4.63 -2.57 16.51
CA ASP A 338 4.53 -1.11 16.59
C ASP A 338 5.34 -0.47 15.47
N VAL A 339 4.72 0.48 14.79
CA VAL A 339 5.36 1.29 13.73
C VAL A 339 5.12 2.78 14.00
N PRO A 340 5.89 3.70 13.40
CA PRO A 340 5.67 5.13 13.61
C PRO A 340 4.23 5.57 13.26
N ALA A 341 3.86 6.73 13.77
CA ALA A 341 2.50 7.26 13.79
C ALA A 341 1.78 7.25 12.43
N TYR A 342 0.48 6.88 12.46
CA TYR A 342 -0.40 6.84 11.31
C TYR A 342 0.05 5.81 10.27
N ALA A 343 0.06 4.54 10.64
CA ALA A 343 0.31 3.45 9.68
C ALA A 343 -0.80 3.44 8.61
N ALA A 344 -0.39 3.57 7.35
CA ALA A 344 -1.28 3.71 6.20
C ALA A 344 -1.16 2.50 5.25
N GLY A 345 -0.55 2.67 4.08
CA GLY A 345 -0.40 1.61 3.10
C GLY A 345 0.50 0.47 3.58
N VAL A 346 0.13 -0.75 3.22
CA VAL A 346 0.90 -1.97 3.45
C VAL A 346 1.23 -2.59 2.10
N GLY A 347 2.48 -2.97 1.90
CA GLY A 347 2.93 -3.74 0.75
C GLY A 347 3.72 -4.96 1.21
N ALA A 348 3.57 -6.08 0.53
CA ALA A 348 4.34 -7.30 0.77
C ALA A 348 4.76 -7.91 -0.57
N ALA A 349 5.93 -8.54 -0.63
CA ALA A 349 6.31 -9.33 -1.78
C ALA A 349 5.43 -10.60 -1.81
N THR A 350 4.75 -10.83 -2.92
CA THR A 350 3.94 -12.03 -3.15
C THR A 350 4.77 -12.97 -4.02
N ARG A 351 5.63 -13.79 -3.39
CA ARG A 351 6.45 -14.79 -4.11
C ARG A 351 5.71 -16.10 -4.31
#